data_94f1c98f64c9abc2de099ef1d0c6c787
#
_entry.id   94f1c98f64c9abc2de099ef1d0c6c787
#
_cell.length_a   1.000
_cell.length_b   1.000
_cell.length_c   1.000
_cell.angle_alpha   90.00
_cell.angle_beta   90.00
_cell.angle_gamma   90.00
#
_symmetry.space_group_name_H-M   'P 1'
#
loop_
_entity.id
_entity.type
_entity.pdbx_description
1 polymer ?
#
loop_
_entity_poly.entity_id
_entity_poly.type
_entity_poly.pdbx_seq_one_letter_code
_entity_poly.pdbx_strand_id
1 'polypeptide(L)'
;VTMPEDAAEGSSPRQDVMQARQIGEAWQRIETWLGRHAPATHAALRPGASEDEIAALEESIGVRAPAELRALWRLCAGSRDVPAAGLIPDQGWALLNLEAVARSYQWHMDNQRRQARRDPETLVWRPSWLPFCAWSVTDLSFGRFVDAETGETGGWDDTAVRTVEDTSLTMLLEEVADRLEYPKLATGYKPGLIGEALVWGPPDSEEAAALWEPWTG
;
A
#
# COMPACT_ATOMS: atom_id res chain seq x y z
N VAL A 1 -33.98 23.49 -18.43
CA VAL A 1 -33.72 22.03 -18.31
C VAL A 1 -32.50 21.89 -17.39
N THR A 2 -32.77 21.62 -16.12
CA THR A 2 -31.77 21.46 -15.07
C THR A 2 -31.21 20.04 -15.20
N MET A 3 -29.92 19.91 -15.47
CA MET A 3 -29.21 18.63 -15.40
C MET A 3 -29.11 18.20 -13.93
N PRO A 4 -29.33 16.92 -13.60
CA PRO A 4 -29.10 16.44 -12.25
C PRO A 4 -27.59 16.46 -11.98
N GLU A 5 -27.19 17.04 -10.84
CA GLU A 5 -25.88 16.86 -10.24
C GLU A 5 -25.69 15.35 -9.95
N ASP A 6 -24.71 14.74 -10.61
CA ASP A 6 -24.20 13.43 -10.24
C ASP A 6 -23.56 13.56 -8.83
N ALA A 7 -24.36 13.21 -7.83
CA ALA A 7 -23.86 12.99 -6.49
C ALA A 7 -22.91 11.77 -6.58
N ALA A 8 -21.67 11.94 -6.20
CA ALA A 8 -20.71 10.85 -6.02
C ALA A 8 -21.38 9.79 -5.11
N GLU A 9 -21.80 8.68 -5.69
CA GLU A 9 -22.38 7.56 -4.95
C GLU A 9 -21.27 6.93 -4.12
N GLY A 10 -21.22 7.28 -2.85
CA GLY A 10 -20.39 6.58 -1.85
C GLY A 10 -20.70 5.08 -1.91
N SER A 11 -19.66 4.25 -1.79
CA SER A 11 -19.77 2.79 -1.78
C SER A 11 -20.93 2.32 -0.92
N SER A 12 -21.72 1.36 -1.42
CA SER A 12 -22.84 0.83 -0.64
C SER A 12 -22.35 -0.07 0.49
N PRO A 13 -23.08 -0.19 1.62
CA PRO A 13 -22.68 -1.07 2.74
C PRO A 13 -22.45 -2.54 2.32
N ARG A 14 -23.14 -3.01 1.29
CA ARG A 14 -22.93 -4.36 0.73
C ARG A 14 -21.61 -4.47 -0.03
N GLN A 15 -21.24 -3.43 -0.73
CA GLN A 15 -19.98 -3.36 -1.46
C GLN A 15 -18.81 -3.32 -0.49
N ASP A 16 -18.90 -2.52 0.60
CA ASP A 16 -17.88 -2.45 1.64
C ASP A 16 -17.63 -3.81 2.30
N VAL A 17 -18.68 -4.57 2.60
CA VAL A 17 -18.58 -5.92 3.17
C VAL A 17 -17.90 -6.88 2.19
N MET A 18 -18.22 -6.79 0.91
CA MET A 18 -17.64 -7.65 -0.12
C MET A 18 -16.15 -7.33 -0.32
N GLN A 19 -15.79 -6.05 -0.40
CA GLN A 19 -14.41 -5.60 -0.49
C GLN A 19 -13.59 -6.03 0.73
N ALA A 20 -14.11 -5.84 1.93
CA ALA A 20 -13.43 -6.29 3.16
C ALA A 20 -13.17 -7.80 3.17
N ARG A 21 -14.10 -8.60 2.66
CA ARG A 21 -13.94 -10.05 2.52
C ARG A 21 -12.82 -10.39 1.51
N GLN A 22 -12.81 -9.77 0.35
CA GLN A 22 -11.79 -10.00 -0.68
C GLN A 22 -10.38 -9.64 -0.17
N ILE A 23 -10.25 -8.49 0.53
CA ILE A 23 -9.01 -8.13 1.22
C ILE A 23 -8.58 -9.23 2.19
N GLY A 24 -9.52 -9.76 3.00
CA GLY A 24 -9.24 -10.84 3.94
C GLY A 24 -8.75 -12.12 3.27
N GLU A 25 -9.37 -12.52 2.17
CA GLU A 25 -9.00 -13.70 1.39
C GLU A 25 -7.60 -13.54 0.76
N ALA A 26 -7.32 -12.41 0.12
CA ALA A 26 -6.00 -12.12 -0.45
C ALA A 26 -4.91 -12.05 0.63
N TRP A 27 -5.18 -11.36 1.74
CA TRP A 27 -4.25 -11.25 2.86
C TRP A 27 -3.92 -12.60 3.49
N GLN A 28 -4.89 -13.45 3.71
CA GLN A 28 -4.68 -14.79 4.28
C GLN A 28 -3.72 -15.64 3.42
N ARG A 29 -3.82 -15.54 2.10
CA ARG A 29 -2.91 -16.20 1.15
C ARG A 29 -1.48 -15.68 1.32
N ILE A 30 -1.31 -14.35 1.34
CA ILE A 30 -0.02 -13.68 1.53
C ILE A 30 0.60 -14.09 2.87
N GLU A 31 -0.13 -13.94 3.96
CA GLU A 31 0.35 -14.23 5.32
C GLU A 31 0.73 -15.71 5.47
N THR A 32 -0.06 -16.63 4.92
CA THR A 32 0.22 -18.05 4.90
C THR A 32 1.52 -18.36 4.15
N TRP A 33 1.71 -17.73 3.00
CA TRP A 33 2.93 -17.90 2.22
C TRP A 33 4.16 -17.36 2.96
N LEU A 34 4.06 -16.13 3.50
CA LEU A 34 5.14 -15.51 4.26
C LEU A 34 5.55 -16.33 5.48
N GLY A 35 4.57 -16.82 6.25
CA GLY A 35 4.83 -17.66 7.41
C GLY A 35 5.57 -18.97 7.11
N ARG A 36 5.42 -19.49 5.87
CA ARG A 36 6.07 -20.72 5.44
C ARG A 36 7.43 -20.48 4.78
N HIS A 37 7.58 -19.42 4.01
CA HIS A 37 8.70 -19.26 3.09
C HIS A 37 9.58 -18.05 3.38
N ALA A 38 9.04 -17.01 4.03
CA ALA A 38 9.76 -15.78 4.34
C ALA A 38 9.48 -15.32 5.79
N PRO A 39 9.87 -16.12 6.80
CA PRO A 39 9.51 -15.85 8.20
C PRO A 39 10.08 -14.53 8.73
N ALA A 40 11.19 -14.02 8.20
CA ALA A 40 11.71 -12.71 8.57
C ALA A 40 10.78 -11.57 8.09
N THR A 41 10.25 -11.67 6.86
CA THR A 41 9.25 -10.71 6.35
C THR A 41 7.93 -10.84 7.12
N HIS A 42 7.48 -12.06 7.41
CA HIS A 42 6.30 -12.28 8.25
C HIS A 42 6.45 -11.64 9.63
N ALA A 43 7.60 -11.81 10.28
CA ALA A 43 7.88 -11.21 11.59
C ALA A 43 8.01 -9.68 11.55
N ALA A 44 8.27 -9.09 10.37
CA ALA A 44 8.30 -7.65 10.18
C ALA A 44 6.89 -7.03 10.17
N LEU A 45 5.84 -7.80 9.90
CA LEU A 45 4.46 -7.32 9.92
C LEU A 45 4.01 -7.00 11.35
N ARG A 46 3.16 -5.99 11.48
CA ARG A 46 2.51 -5.63 12.75
C ARG A 46 1.16 -6.33 12.85
N PRO A 47 0.69 -6.68 14.05
CA PRO A 47 -0.69 -7.10 14.25
C PRO A 47 -1.68 -6.08 13.71
N GLY A 48 -2.90 -6.51 13.45
CA GLY A 48 -3.98 -5.62 13.03
C GLY A 48 -4.27 -4.53 14.05
N ALA A 49 -4.70 -3.37 13.57
CA ALA A 49 -5.13 -2.24 14.38
C ALA A 49 -6.56 -2.44 14.89
N SER A 50 -6.83 -1.89 16.07
CA SER A 50 -8.18 -1.75 16.61
C SER A 50 -8.97 -0.66 15.88
N GLU A 51 -10.31 -0.69 16.01
CA GLU A 51 -11.17 0.37 15.48
C GLU A 51 -10.85 1.74 16.06
N ASP A 52 -10.46 1.80 17.34
CA ASP A 52 -10.10 3.06 18.00
C ASP A 52 -8.79 3.63 17.42
N GLU A 53 -7.79 2.81 17.12
CA GLU A 53 -6.55 3.24 16.48
C GLU A 53 -6.80 3.74 15.05
N ILE A 54 -7.64 3.05 14.29
CA ILE A 54 -8.03 3.46 12.93
C ILE A 54 -8.81 4.78 13.00
N ALA A 55 -9.78 4.90 13.92
CA ALA A 55 -10.55 6.11 14.08
C ALA A 55 -9.68 7.32 14.51
N ALA A 56 -8.72 7.10 15.40
CA ALA A 56 -7.76 8.14 15.82
C ALA A 56 -6.89 8.61 14.65
N LEU A 57 -6.44 7.70 13.77
CA LEU A 57 -5.73 8.08 12.55
C LEU A 57 -6.64 8.93 11.65
N GLU A 58 -7.84 8.47 11.34
CA GLU A 58 -8.81 9.17 10.48
C GLU A 58 -9.13 10.57 11.01
N GLU A 59 -9.30 10.70 12.32
CA GLU A 59 -9.50 12.01 12.99
C GLU A 59 -8.27 12.91 12.83
N SER A 60 -7.07 12.37 13.00
CA SER A 60 -5.81 13.12 12.91
C SER A 60 -5.53 13.69 11.53
N ILE A 61 -5.93 12.97 10.47
CA ILE A 61 -5.74 13.39 9.07
C ILE A 61 -6.98 14.07 8.47
N GLY A 62 -8.14 13.95 9.13
CA GLY A 62 -9.41 14.54 8.68
C GLY A 62 -10.04 13.82 7.46
N VAL A 63 -9.64 12.58 7.19
CA VAL A 63 -10.14 11.79 6.05
C VAL A 63 -10.51 10.40 6.50
N ARG A 64 -11.68 9.93 6.11
CA ARG A 64 -12.09 8.54 6.34
C ARG A 64 -11.48 7.64 5.28
N ALA A 65 -10.84 6.57 5.73
CA ALA A 65 -10.26 5.58 4.83
C ALA A 65 -11.35 4.73 4.14
N PRO A 66 -11.13 4.32 2.88
CA PRO A 66 -12.05 3.41 2.19
C PRO A 66 -12.08 2.04 2.87
N ALA A 67 -13.17 1.29 2.64
CA ALA A 67 -13.43 0.00 3.28
C ALA A 67 -12.29 -1.00 3.10
N GLU A 68 -11.67 -1.05 1.93
CA GLU A 68 -10.53 -1.91 1.61
C GLU A 68 -9.32 -1.62 2.50
N LEU A 69 -8.95 -0.34 2.66
CA LEU A 69 -7.80 0.06 3.46
C LEU A 69 -8.04 -0.17 4.95
N ARG A 70 -9.26 0.12 5.44
CA ARG A 70 -9.65 -0.21 6.80
C ARG A 70 -9.60 -1.72 7.07
N ALA A 71 -10.06 -2.53 6.10
CA ALA A 71 -10.00 -3.99 6.19
C ALA A 71 -8.55 -4.49 6.27
N LEU A 72 -7.65 -3.94 5.45
CA LEU A 72 -6.22 -4.27 5.53
C LEU A 72 -5.64 -3.89 6.90
N TRP A 73 -5.90 -2.69 7.41
CA TRP A 73 -5.37 -2.26 8.71
C TRP A 73 -5.86 -3.12 9.89
N ARG A 74 -7.09 -3.67 9.82
CA ARG A 74 -7.60 -4.63 10.82
C ARG A 74 -6.83 -5.95 10.83
N LEU A 75 -6.27 -6.33 9.70
CA LEU A 75 -5.50 -7.57 9.55
C LEU A 75 -4.01 -7.34 9.82
N CYS A 76 -3.48 -6.23 9.33
CA CYS A 76 -2.09 -5.83 9.44
C CYS A 76 -1.99 -4.29 9.50
N ALA A 77 -1.54 -3.78 10.64
CA ALA A 77 -1.31 -2.34 10.83
C ALA A 77 0.06 -1.89 10.29
N GLY A 78 0.46 -2.43 9.13
CA GLY A 78 1.71 -2.10 8.46
C GLY A 78 2.92 -2.91 8.93
N SER A 79 4.11 -2.38 8.67
CA SER A 79 5.38 -3.04 8.93
C SER A 79 6.18 -2.33 10.02
N ARG A 80 7.12 -3.07 10.59
CA ARG A 80 8.21 -2.53 11.43
C ARG A 80 9.30 -1.95 10.51
N ASP A 81 10.12 -1.07 11.06
CA ASP A 81 11.28 -0.49 10.35
C ASP A 81 12.46 -1.47 10.39
N VAL A 82 12.42 -2.43 9.48
CA VAL A 82 13.47 -3.45 9.33
C VAL A 82 13.68 -3.77 7.84
N PRO A 83 14.89 -4.17 7.42
CA PRO A 83 15.20 -4.45 6.01
C PRO A 83 14.30 -5.53 5.38
N ALA A 84 13.77 -6.47 6.19
CA ALA A 84 12.91 -7.56 5.72
C ALA A 84 11.44 -7.16 5.51
N ALA A 85 11.08 -5.86 5.65
CA ALA A 85 9.69 -5.40 5.62
C ALA A 85 9.07 -5.28 4.21
N GLY A 86 9.85 -5.48 3.15
CA GLY A 86 9.39 -5.34 1.76
C GLY A 86 8.36 -6.40 1.39
N LEU A 87 7.14 -5.97 1.07
CA LEU A 87 6.02 -6.84 0.71
C LEU A 87 5.45 -6.55 -0.68
N ILE A 88 5.30 -5.28 -1.02
CA ILE A 88 4.66 -4.88 -2.27
C ILE A 88 5.67 -5.04 -3.43
N PRO A 89 5.29 -5.65 -4.57
CA PRO A 89 6.13 -5.79 -5.75
C PRO A 89 6.67 -4.44 -6.23
N ASP A 90 7.49 -4.49 -7.24
CA ASP A 90 8.37 -3.49 -7.80
C ASP A 90 9.71 -3.48 -7.06
N GLN A 91 9.92 -2.63 -6.10
CA GLN A 91 11.18 -2.58 -5.37
C GLN A 91 11.08 -3.14 -3.94
N GLY A 92 10.01 -3.87 -3.63
CA GLY A 92 9.83 -4.45 -2.30
C GLY A 92 9.44 -3.40 -1.26
N TRP A 93 8.41 -2.59 -1.54
CA TRP A 93 7.98 -1.54 -0.63
C TRP A 93 7.29 -2.10 0.60
N ALA A 94 7.51 -1.45 1.74
CA ALA A 94 6.91 -1.80 3.01
C ALA A 94 5.50 -1.22 3.17
N LEU A 95 4.58 -1.96 3.79
CA LEU A 95 3.31 -1.40 4.24
C LEU A 95 3.56 -0.38 5.34
N LEU A 96 2.98 0.81 5.21
CA LEU A 96 3.10 1.87 6.21
C LEU A 96 2.29 1.53 7.46
N ASN A 97 2.92 1.67 8.63
CA ASN A 97 2.16 1.65 9.88
C ASN A 97 1.37 2.96 10.05
N LEU A 98 0.37 2.97 10.94
CA LEU A 98 -0.57 4.10 11.08
C LEU A 98 0.15 5.42 11.36
N GLU A 99 1.24 5.41 12.13
CA GLU A 99 2.05 6.59 12.41
C GLU A 99 2.78 7.10 11.15
N ALA A 100 3.30 6.19 10.33
CA ALA A 100 3.95 6.53 9.06
C ALA A 100 2.93 7.03 8.02
N VAL A 101 1.72 6.47 8.00
CA VAL A 101 0.59 6.98 7.19
C VAL A 101 0.30 8.44 7.56
N ALA A 102 0.13 8.74 8.85
CA ALA A 102 -0.15 10.10 9.31
C ALA A 102 0.98 11.07 8.93
N ARG A 103 2.26 10.68 9.16
CA ARG A 103 3.42 11.51 8.80
C ARG A 103 3.50 11.77 7.29
N SER A 104 3.35 10.72 6.48
CA SER A 104 3.38 10.83 5.01
C SER A 104 2.26 11.74 4.51
N TYR A 105 1.04 11.52 4.98
CA TYR A 105 -0.11 12.33 4.62
C TYR A 105 0.09 13.81 4.96
N GLN A 106 0.51 14.11 6.19
CA GLN A 106 0.76 15.48 6.64
C GLN A 106 1.85 16.15 5.81
N TRP A 107 2.95 15.44 5.52
CA TRP A 107 4.03 15.96 4.68
C TRP A 107 3.54 16.31 3.27
N HIS A 108 2.75 15.44 2.65
CA HIS A 108 2.18 15.67 1.33
C HIS A 108 1.20 16.85 1.34
N MET A 109 0.33 16.95 2.34
CA MET A 109 -0.61 18.06 2.50
C MET A 109 0.09 19.39 2.74
N ASP A 110 1.18 19.41 3.50
CA ASP A 110 2.00 20.60 3.69
C ASP A 110 2.73 21.00 2.39
N ASN A 111 3.18 20.02 1.61
CA ASN A 111 3.75 20.29 0.28
C ASN A 111 2.70 20.88 -0.65
N GLN A 112 1.48 20.33 -0.69
CA GLN A 112 0.37 20.90 -1.47
C GLN A 112 0.06 22.33 -1.04
N ARG A 113 0.00 22.64 0.26
CA ARG A 113 -0.23 24.00 0.77
C ARG A 113 0.90 24.96 0.36
N ARG A 114 2.16 24.53 0.40
CA ARG A 114 3.30 25.33 -0.07
C ARG A 114 3.24 25.58 -1.56
N GLN A 115 2.88 24.58 -2.35
CA GLN A 115 2.76 24.70 -3.80
C GLN A 115 1.61 25.62 -4.18
N ALA A 116 0.45 25.48 -3.58
CA ALA A 116 -0.73 26.31 -3.85
C ALA A 116 -0.51 27.82 -3.55
N ARG A 117 0.42 28.16 -2.66
CA ARG A 117 0.83 29.55 -2.42
C ARG A 117 1.69 30.13 -3.55
N ARG A 118 2.38 29.28 -4.32
CA ARG A 118 3.25 29.68 -5.44
C ARG A 118 2.49 29.65 -6.75
N ASP A 119 1.71 28.63 -6.94
CA ASP A 119 0.89 28.38 -8.12
C ASP A 119 -0.37 27.61 -7.68
N PRO A 120 -1.52 28.31 -7.53
CA PRO A 120 -2.77 27.71 -7.08
C PRO A 120 -3.33 26.63 -8.03
N GLU A 121 -2.92 26.63 -9.30
CA GLU A 121 -3.40 25.69 -10.30
C GLU A 121 -2.63 24.35 -10.27
N THR A 122 -1.46 24.33 -9.66
CA THR A 122 -0.65 23.12 -9.57
C THR A 122 -1.11 22.20 -8.43
N LEU A 123 -1.64 21.05 -8.81
CA LEU A 123 -2.01 19.98 -7.89
C LEU A 123 -0.84 19.00 -7.75
N VAL A 124 -0.32 18.85 -6.53
CA VAL A 124 0.72 17.85 -6.19
C VAL A 124 0.21 16.78 -5.24
N TRP A 125 -0.90 17.01 -4.53
CA TRP A 125 -1.55 16.02 -3.66
C TRP A 125 -3.02 16.35 -3.44
N ARG A 126 -3.89 15.33 -3.48
CA ARG A 126 -5.31 15.50 -3.13
C ARG A 126 -5.54 15.10 -1.68
N PRO A 127 -6.46 15.79 -0.96
CA PRO A 127 -6.85 15.40 0.39
C PRO A 127 -7.38 13.96 0.50
N SER A 128 -7.99 13.44 -0.56
CA SER A 128 -8.51 12.07 -0.62
C SER A 128 -7.42 10.98 -0.79
N TRP A 129 -6.17 11.34 -1.09
CA TRP A 129 -5.09 10.38 -1.32
C TRP A 129 -4.46 9.94 0.00
N LEU A 130 -4.66 8.68 0.37
CA LEU A 130 -4.16 8.09 1.60
C LEU A 130 -2.96 7.18 1.33
N PRO A 131 -1.73 7.52 1.79
CA PRO A 131 -0.56 6.67 1.64
C PRO A 131 -0.78 5.32 2.35
N PHE A 132 -0.35 4.20 1.73
CA PHE A 132 -0.45 2.89 2.37
C PHE A 132 0.83 2.05 2.29
N CYS A 133 1.72 2.31 1.32
CA CYS A 133 3.05 1.70 1.27
C CYS A 133 4.08 2.69 0.74
N ALA A 134 5.35 2.48 1.10
CA ALA A 134 6.47 3.29 0.64
C ALA A 134 7.76 2.44 0.60
N TRP A 135 8.88 3.04 0.16
CA TRP A 135 10.19 2.40 0.16
C TRP A 135 10.51 1.74 1.51
N SER A 136 10.27 2.47 2.60
CA SER A 136 10.24 1.92 3.97
C SER A 136 9.28 2.74 4.84
N VAL A 137 9.08 2.35 6.08
CA VAL A 137 8.25 3.13 7.02
C VAL A 137 8.90 4.45 7.44
N THR A 138 10.17 4.65 7.15
CA THR A 138 10.94 5.87 7.44
C THR A 138 11.36 6.63 6.18
N ASP A 139 11.62 5.93 5.08
CA ASP A 139 11.88 6.56 3.77
C ASP A 139 10.57 6.61 2.96
N LEU A 140 10.00 7.80 2.89
CA LEU A 140 8.72 8.10 2.25
C LEU A 140 8.89 8.81 0.89
N SER A 141 10.09 8.73 0.28
CA SER A 141 10.39 9.37 -1.01
C SER A 141 9.55 8.81 -2.15
N PHE A 142 9.27 7.52 -2.11
CA PHE A 142 8.48 6.77 -3.09
C PHE A 142 7.40 5.97 -2.39
N GLY A 143 6.25 5.83 -3.00
CA GLY A 143 5.20 5.02 -2.40
C GLY A 143 3.91 4.99 -3.21
N ARG A 144 2.89 4.37 -2.64
CA ARG A 144 1.55 4.28 -3.20
C ARG A 144 0.49 4.79 -2.24
N PHE A 145 -0.57 5.32 -2.80
CA PHE A 145 -1.76 5.79 -2.11
C PHE A 145 -3.03 5.12 -2.64
N VAL A 146 -4.07 5.16 -1.83
CA VAL A 146 -5.46 4.86 -2.24
C VAL A 146 -6.22 6.17 -2.23
N ASP A 147 -6.97 6.46 -3.29
CA ASP A 147 -7.90 7.58 -3.32
C ASP A 147 -9.18 7.20 -2.56
N ALA A 148 -9.45 7.90 -1.46
CA ALA A 148 -10.61 7.63 -0.61
C ALA A 148 -11.96 7.93 -1.29
N GLU A 149 -11.96 8.71 -2.37
CA GLU A 149 -13.16 9.06 -3.14
C GLU A 149 -13.48 8.01 -4.21
N THR A 150 -12.47 7.47 -4.89
CA THR A 150 -12.65 6.56 -6.03
C THR A 150 -12.31 5.12 -5.73
N GLY A 151 -11.48 4.84 -4.70
CA GLY A 151 -10.92 3.53 -4.40
C GLY A 151 -9.73 3.14 -5.28
N GLU A 152 -9.37 3.99 -6.24
CA GLU A 152 -8.24 3.75 -7.13
C GLU A 152 -6.91 3.89 -6.40
N THR A 153 -5.90 3.14 -6.84
CA THR A 153 -4.54 3.30 -6.35
C THR A 153 -3.70 4.17 -7.27
N GLY A 154 -2.71 4.82 -6.72
CA GLY A 154 -1.72 5.57 -7.48
C GLY A 154 -0.38 5.60 -6.75
N GLY A 155 0.64 6.19 -7.38
CA GLY A 155 1.98 6.28 -6.85
C GLY A 155 2.50 7.70 -6.75
N TRP A 156 3.51 7.90 -5.94
CA TRP A 156 4.32 9.11 -5.91
C TRP A 156 5.81 8.78 -5.93
N ASP A 157 6.59 9.71 -6.39
CA ASP A 157 8.04 9.70 -6.37
C ASP A 157 8.61 11.05 -5.92
N ASP A 158 9.93 11.16 -5.87
CA ASP A 158 10.65 12.37 -5.47
C ASP A 158 10.58 13.50 -6.51
N THR A 159 10.14 13.21 -7.74
CA THR A 159 9.98 14.21 -8.82
C THR A 159 8.65 14.94 -8.77
N ALA A 160 7.77 14.62 -7.83
CA ALA A 160 6.41 15.11 -7.70
C ALA A 160 5.43 14.63 -8.80
N VAL A 161 5.81 13.68 -9.62
CA VAL A 161 4.88 13.01 -10.55
C VAL A 161 3.95 12.10 -9.74
N ARG A 162 2.65 12.20 -10.04
CA ARG A 162 1.60 11.39 -9.42
C ARG A 162 0.89 10.63 -10.51
N THR A 163 1.03 9.32 -10.51
CA THR A 163 0.29 8.46 -11.42
C THR A 163 -0.88 7.84 -10.69
N VAL A 164 -2.07 7.92 -11.30
CA VAL A 164 -3.23 7.14 -10.88
C VAL A 164 -3.21 5.85 -11.69
N GLU A 165 -3.36 4.72 -11.02
CA GLU A 165 -3.42 3.40 -11.63
C GLU A 165 -4.87 2.90 -11.52
N ASP A 166 -5.40 2.33 -12.59
CA ASP A 166 -6.77 1.78 -12.63
C ASP A 166 -6.90 0.46 -11.84
N THR A 167 -6.26 0.40 -10.66
CA THR A 167 -6.29 -0.78 -9.80
C THR A 167 -6.80 -0.41 -8.41
N SER A 168 -7.59 -1.31 -7.81
CA SER A 168 -7.97 -1.18 -6.40
C SER A 168 -6.92 -1.82 -5.49
N LEU A 169 -6.99 -1.52 -4.19
CA LEU A 169 -6.15 -2.17 -3.20
C LEU A 169 -6.39 -3.70 -3.18
N THR A 170 -7.63 -4.14 -3.37
CA THR A 170 -7.97 -5.56 -3.50
C THR A 170 -7.21 -6.21 -4.65
N MET A 171 -7.27 -5.65 -5.85
CA MET A 171 -6.57 -6.18 -7.02
C MET A 171 -5.05 -6.23 -6.79
N LEU A 172 -4.47 -5.22 -6.17
CA LEU A 172 -3.05 -5.21 -5.82
C LEU A 172 -2.68 -6.36 -4.89
N LEU A 173 -3.46 -6.60 -3.83
CA LEU A 173 -3.17 -7.68 -2.88
C LEU A 173 -3.41 -9.07 -3.50
N GLU A 174 -4.42 -9.23 -4.34
CA GLU A 174 -4.64 -10.46 -5.12
C GLU A 174 -3.46 -10.73 -6.03
N GLU A 175 -2.95 -9.72 -6.74
CA GLU A 175 -1.76 -9.83 -7.58
C GLU A 175 -0.52 -10.23 -6.77
N VAL A 176 -0.31 -9.64 -5.59
CA VAL A 176 0.78 -10.06 -4.68
C VAL A 176 0.64 -11.54 -4.33
N ALA A 177 -0.56 -11.98 -3.91
CA ALA A 177 -0.80 -13.37 -3.56
C ALA A 177 -0.55 -14.32 -4.74
N ASP A 178 -1.05 -13.96 -5.93
CA ASP A 178 -0.88 -14.75 -7.16
C ASP A 178 0.60 -14.87 -7.55
N ARG A 179 1.37 -13.79 -7.48
CA ARG A 179 2.81 -13.80 -7.76
C ARG A 179 3.59 -14.68 -6.78
N LEU A 180 3.19 -14.72 -5.51
CA LEU A 180 3.81 -15.56 -4.48
C LEU A 180 3.49 -17.05 -4.70
N GLU A 181 2.24 -17.37 -5.04
CA GLU A 181 1.79 -18.76 -5.23
C GLU A 181 2.17 -19.31 -6.62
N TYR A 182 2.15 -18.46 -7.64
CA TYR A 182 2.39 -18.83 -9.05
C TYR A 182 3.49 -17.99 -9.70
N PRO A 183 4.72 -18.03 -9.18
CA PRO A 183 5.81 -17.14 -9.61
C PRO A 183 6.18 -17.25 -11.09
N LYS A 184 5.87 -18.39 -11.71
CA LYS A 184 6.12 -18.60 -13.16
C LYS A 184 5.21 -17.76 -14.05
N LEU A 185 4.05 -17.35 -13.55
CA LEU A 185 3.09 -16.49 -14.26
C LEU A 185 3.37 -14.99 -14.04
N ALA A 186 4.21 -14.66 -13.06
CA ALA A 186 4.55 -13.28 -12.77
C ALA A 186 5.32 -12.62 -13.91
N THR A 187 4.89 -11.42 -14.31
CA THR A 187 5.62 -10.52 -15.21
C THR A 187 6.36 -9.47 -14.39
N GLY A 188 7.52 -9.00 -14.88
CA GLY A 188 8.36 -8.05 -14.15
C GLY A 188 9.14 -8.67 -13.00
N TYR A 189 9.23 -7.97 -11.87
CA TYR A 189 9.90 -8.46 -10.67
C TYR A 189 9.23 -9.73 -10.13
N LYS A 190 10.05 -10.73 -9.80
CA LYS A 190 9.61 -12.03 -9.32
C LYS A 190 9.88 -12.15 -7.81
N PRO A 191 9.07 -12.92 -7.09
CA PRO A 191 9.39 -13.23 -5.71
C PRO A 191 10.64 -14.11 -5.64
N GLY A 192 11.47 -13.84 -4.66
CA GLY A 192 12.63 -14.63 -4.30
C GLY A 192 12.99 -14.38 -2.85
N LEU A 193 14.06 -15.00 -2.39
CA LEU A 193 14.48 -14.94 -1.01
C LEU A 193 15.94 -14.48 -0.91
N ILE A 194 16.23 -13.66 0.09
CA ILE A 194 17.57 -13.47 0.63
C ILE A 194 17.51 -13.92 2.09
N GLY A 195 18.10 -15.07 2.38
CA GLY A 195 17.89 -15.72 3.67
C GLY A 195 16.39 -16.03 3.91
N GLU A 196 15.85 -15.52 5.00
CA GLU A 196 14.43 -15.71 5.38
C GLU A 196 13.52 -14.53 5.00
N ALA A 197 14.02 -13.58 4.20
CA ALA A 197 13.28 -12.39 3.77
C ALA A 197 12.81 -12.51 2.32
N LEU A 198 11.56 -12.09 2.06
CA LEU A 198 11.04 -11.89 0.70
C LEU A 198 11.76 -10.70 0.06
N VAL A 199 12.27 -10.91 -1.14
CA VAL A 199 12.88 -9.88 -1.98
C VAL A 199 12.36 -10.02 -3.40
N TRP A 200 11.74 -8.98 -3.90
CA TRP A 200 11.29 -8.90 -5.29
C TRP A 200 12.49 -8.59 -6.20
N GLY A 201 12.73 -9.42 -7.19
CA GLY A 201 13.97 -9.33 -7.96
C GLY A 201 13.86 -9.77 -9.42
N PRO A 202 15.03 -9.84 -10.07
CA PRO A 202 16.37 -9.73 -9.47
C PRO A 202 16.66 -8.32 -8.92
N PRO A 203 17.34 -8.24 -7.75
CA PRO A 203 17.77 -6.95 -7.19
C PRO A 203 18.79 -6.24 -8.08
N ASP A 204 18.79 -4.89 -8.06
CA ASP A 204 19.72 -4.09 -8.88
C ASP A 204 21.17 -4.11 -8.37
N SER A 205 21.37 -4.32 -7.06
CA SER A 205 22.69 -4.42 -6.44
C SER A 205 23.32 -5.79 -6.73
N GLU A 206 24.55 -5.82 -7.24
CA GLU A 206 25.29 -7.06 -7.51
C GLU A 206 25.44 -7.93 -6.26
N GLU A 207 25.65 -7.30 -5.09
CA GLU A 207 25.76 -8.01 -3.82
C GLU A 207 24.44 -8.69 -3.42
N ALA A 208 23.32 -7.98 -3.53
CA ALA A 208 22.00 -8.54 -3.26
C ALA A 208 21.62 -9.60 -4.30
N ALA A 209 21.92 -9.36 -5.59
CA ALA A 209 21.65 -10.33 -6.67
C ALA A 209 22.42 -11.64 -6.49
N ALA A 210 23.64 -11.59 -5.95
CA ALA A 210 24.43 -12.79 -5.67
C ALA A 210 23.86 -13.65 -4.51
N LEU A 211 23.06 -13.05 -3.64
CA LEU A 211 22.41 -13.73 -2.50
C LEU A 211 20.94 -14.09 -2.78
N TRP A 212 20.38 -13.55 -3.85
CA TRP A 212 18.97 -13.70 -4.15
C TRP A 212 18.68 -15.04 -4.82
N GLU A 213 17.77 -15.78 -4.22
CA GLU A 213 17.28 -17.06 -4.73
C GLU A 213 15.85 -16.88 -5.28
N PRO A 214 15.62 -17.02 -6.60
CA PRO A 214 14.27 -16.88 -7.15
C PRO A 214 13.36 -17.97 -6.59
N TRP A 215 12.17 -17.58 -6.16
CA TRP A 215 11.13 -18.52 -5.76
C TRP A 215 10.50 -19.15 -7.02
N THR A 216 10.46 -20.47 -7.08
CA THR A 216 9.99 -21.22 -8.26
C THR A 216 8.66 -21.95 -8.05
N GLY A 217 8.09 -21.89 -6.82
CA GLY A 217 6.88 -22.61 -6.42
C GLY A 217 7.13 -24.01 -5.92
#